data_84ee4d9e12018a22aa4cd362d75e9e0d
#
_entry.id   84ee4d9e12018a22aa4cd362d75e9e0d
#
_cell.length_a   1.000
_cell.length_b   1.000
_cell.length_c   1.000
_cell.angle_alpha   90.00
_cell.angle_beta   90.00
_cell.angle_gamma   90.00
#
_symmetry.space_group_name_H-M   'P 1'
#
loop_
_entity.id
_entity.type
_entity.pdbx_description
1 polymer ?
#
loop_
_entity_poly.entity_id
_entity_poly.type
_entity_poly.pdbx_seq_one_letter_code
_entity_poly.pdbx_strand_id
1 'polypeptide(L)'
;MHRRIFLAGSAALASGGALAQHAGHHGHLAPAAPSPDPYAALRGGGPLTLTPEQEAQRVVASPAPAGPPGRWAPRAALPIPRSEMAWATAHAGRMHIIGGYGEGRVDRTYHHVYEPDGDRWFNAAPLPRGANHVAVVADAGRVYALGGFIEQNRNADHNAYAYDVASDRWTPIAPLPRPRGAAAAVVLNGRVHLIGGASEPAQERASVGWHEVYDPQADKWSTLKALPGARDHIGCVADGGRIHVVGGRFNTFEYNTGLHHVYLPDRDTWEERAPLPTPRSGHGLVIYRGRHYAMGGEAGIVNRGQITQGRVFGQMESYDPTTDTWTSHAPMPTPRHAVGATAIGDWIYVAGGGAVTGGAVQSAVHEAFTLG
;
A
#
# COMPACT_ATOMS: atom_id res chain seq x y z
N MET A 1 -5.57 65.24 0.94
CA MET A 1 -4.44 66.19 0.98
C MET A 1 -3.12 65.44 0.89
N HIS A 2 -2.37 65.88 -0.12
CA HIS A 2 -0.94 65.63 -0.41
C HIS A 2 -0.47 64.26 -0.89
N ARG A 3 -0.38 64.23 -2.21
CA ARG A 3 0.51 63.44 -3.07
C ARG A 3 1.99 63.74 -2.74
N ARG A 4 2.86 62.77 -2.95
CA ARG A 4 4.11 63.04 -3.66
C ARG A 4 4.62 61.77 -4.37
N ILE A 5 4.71 61.93 -5.68
CA ILE A 5 5.38 61.13 -6.69
C ILE A 5 6.86 61.56 -6.68
N PHE A 6 7.78 60.65 -6.87
CA PHE A 6 9.09 60.96 -7.51
C PHE A 6 9.47 59.88 -8.50
N LEU A 7 9.73 60.38 -9.70
CA LEU A 7 10.17 59.69 -10.90
C LEU A 7 11.70 59.73 -11.02
N ALA A 8 12.21 58.73 -11.74
CA ALA A 8 13.25 58.73 -12.75
C ALA A 8 14.73 58.68 -12.35
N GLY A 9 15.42 57.84 -13.09
CA GLY A 9 16.86 57.88 -13.29
C GLY A 9 17.38 56.70 -14.07
N SER A 10 17.27 56.75 -15.41
CA SER A 10 17.92 55.82 -16.34
C SER A 10 19.43 56.12 -16.43
N ALA A 11 20.25 55.08 -16.47
CA ALA A 11 21.58 55.15 -17.06
C ALA A 11 21.93 53.82 -17.71
N ALA A 12 21.98 53.83 -19.02
CA ALA A 12 22.55 52.77 -19.84
C ALA A 12 24.06 52.94 -19.89
N LEU A 13 24.80 51.87 -19.72
CA LEU A 13 26.18 51.75 -20.17
C LEU A 13 26.34 50.42 -20.89
N ALA A 14 26.56 50.52 -22.18
CA ALA A 14 27.00 49.45 -23.04
C ALA A 14 28.51 49.26 -22.89
N SER A 15 28.96 48.04 -22.70
CA SER A 15 30.33 47.63 -23.07
C SER A 15 30.29 46.19 -23.54
N GLY A 16 30.74 46.00 -24.77
CA GLY A 16 30.85 44.73 -25.45
C GLY A 16 32.00 43.89 -24.92
N GLY A 17 31.92 42.62 -25.21
CA GLY A 17 33.04 41.72 -24.93
C GLY A 17 32.69 40.26 -25.07
N ALA A 18 33.16 39.70 -26.19
CA ALA A 18 33.59 38.32 -26.37
C ALA A 18 32.56 37.16 -26.23
N LEU A 19 32.15 36.68 -27.37
CA LEU A 19 31.67 35.32 -27.61
C LEU A 19 32.77 34.30 -27.26
N ALA A 20 32.68 33.65 -26.13
CA ALA A 20 33.41 32.42 -25.84
C ALA A 20 32.55 31.26 -26.26
N GLN A 21 32.93 30.60 -27.33
CA GLN A 21 32.38 29.26 -27.71
C GLN A 21 32.82 28.26 -26.65
N HIS A 22 31.90 27.84 -25.78
CA HIS A 22 32.07 26.63 -25.00
C HIS A 22 31.69 25.44 -25.87
N ALA A 23 32.70 24.74 -26.36
CA ALA A 23 32.57 23.40 -26.89
C ALA A 23 32.00 22.50 -25.78
N GLY A 24 30.78 22.00 -26.00
CA GLY A 24 30.15 21.01 -25.10
C GLY A 24 30.93 19.72 -25.15
N HIS A 25 31.67 19.42 -24.11
CA HIS A 25 32.07 18.05 -23.80
C HIS A 25 30.83 17.32 -23.30
N HIS A 26 30.16 16.60 -24.19
CA HIS A 26 29.29 15.51 -23.82
C HIS A 26 30.15 14.38 -23.23
N GLY A 27 30.49 14.52 -21.95
CA GLY A 27 31.00 13.41 -21.18
C GLY A 27 29.90 12.36 -21.09
N HIS A 28 30.08 11.21 -21.76
CA HIS A 28 29.31 10.03 -21.49
C HIS A 28 29.57 9.68 -20.01
N LEU A 29 28.64 10.03 -19.14
CA LEU A 29 28.60 9.47 -17.81
C LEU A 29 28.44 7.96 -18.01
N ALA A 30 29.44 7.19 -17.60
CA ALA A 30 29.31 5.75 -17.50
C ALA A 30 28.04 5.45 -16.69
N PRO A 31 27.24 4.42 -17.08
CA PRO A 31 26.09 4.04 -16.29
C PRO A 31 26.58 3.81 -14.85
N ALA A 32 25.91 4.45 -13.89
CA ALA A 32 26.18 4.25 -12.48
C ALA A 32 26.19 2.75 -12.21
N ALA A 33 27.21 2.25 -11.49
CA ALA A 33 27.22 0.87 -11.06
C ALA A 33 25.88 0.58 -10.34
N PRO A 34 25.25 -0.56 -10.60
CA PRO A 34 23.99 -0.90 -9.93
C PRO A 34 24.21 -0.76 -8.42
N SER A 35 23.33 -0.02 -7.78
CA SER A 35 23.32 0.13 -6.33
C SER A 35 23.35 -1.26 -5.71
N PRO A 36 24.21 -1.55 -4.72
CA PRO A 36 24.17 -2.85 -4.06
C PRO A 36 22.75 -3.11 -3.56
N ASP A 37 22.25 -4.31 -3.81
CA ASP A 37 20.91 -4.71 -3.43
C ASP A 37 20.69 -4.44 -1.92
N PRO A 38 19.91 -3.42 -1.54
CA PRO A 38 19.71 -3.04 -0.13
C PRO A 38 19.00 -4.15 0.67
N TYR A 39 18.48 -5.17 -0.01
CA TYR A 39 17.72 -6.27 0.59
C TYR A 39 18.54 -7.52 0.84
N ALA A 40 19.79 -7.60 0.33
CA ALA A 40 20.63 -8.78 0.51
C ALA A 40 20.78 -9.18 2.00
N ALA A 41 20.85 -8.19 2.90
CA ALA A 41 20.93 -8.41 4.34
C ALA A 41 19.59 -8.76 5.02
N LEU A 42 18.45 -8.53 4.35
CA LEU A 42 17.10 -8.72 4.92
C LEU A 42 16.46 -10.04 4.49
N ARG A 43 17.12 -10.79 3.62
CA ARG A 43 16.66 -12.07 3.12
C ARG A 43 16.92 -13.14 4.17
N GLY A 44 15.89 -13.48 4.93
CA GLY A 44 15.97 -14.53 5.93
C GLY A 44 16.24 -15.89 5.30
N GLY A 45 17.40 -16.49 5.56
CA GLY A 45 17.67 -17.88 5.21
C GLY A 45 18.64 -18.13 4.07
N GLY A 46 19.42 -17.16 3.67
CA GLY A 46 20.45 -17.30 2.64
C GLY A 46 20.37 -16.23 1.57
N PRO A 47 21.41 -16.02 0.78
CA PRO A 47 21.37 -15.05 -0.30
C PRO A 47 20.33 -15.50 -1.32
N LEU A 48 19.32 -14.66 -1.60
CA LEU A 48 18.61 -14.79 -2.85
C LEU A 48 19.65 -14.61 -3.94
N THR A 49 19.77 -15.61 -4.79
CA THR A 49 20.69 -15.57 -5.94
C THR A 49 20.14 -14.73 -7.08
N LEU A 50 18.88 -14.27 -6.96
CA LEU A 50 18.17 -13.51 -7.97
C LEU A 50 18.10 -12.02 -7.59
N THR A 51 18.18 -11.15 -8.61
CA THR A 51 17.88 -9.73 -8.43
C THR A 51 16.37 -9.54 -8.23
N PRO A 52 15.89 -8.37 -7.72
CA PRO A 52 14.46 -8.07 -7.64
C PRO A 52 13.73 -8.23 -8.98
N GLU A 53 14.37 -7.86 -10.09
CA GLU A 53 13.83 -8.03 -11.44
C GLU A 53 13.66 -9.50 -11.82
N GLN A 54 14.66 -10.31 -11.54
CA GLN A 54 14.60 -11.75 -11.79
C GLN A 54 13.56 -12.42 -10.91
N GLU A 55 13.44 -11.99 -9.64
CA GLU A 55 12.38 -12.48 -8.76
C GLU A 55 10.98 -12.10 -9.25
N ALA A 56 10.79 -10.87 -9.71
CA ALA A 56 9.55 -10.43 -10.31
C ALA A 56 9.22 -11.22 -11.58
N GLN A 57 10.21 -11.56 -12.39
CA GLN A 57 10.06 -12.39 -13.59
C GLN A 57 9.82 -13.87 -13.29
N ARG A 58 10.41 -14.41 -12.23
CA ARG A 58 10.21 -15.81 -11.80
C ARG A 58 8.74 -16.12 -11.53
N VAL A 59 8.00 -15.12 -11.06
CA VAL A 59 6.58 -15.23 -10.74
C VAL A 59 5.74 -14.70 -11.89
N VAL A 60 6.08 -15.06 -13.11
CA VAL A 60 5.25 -14.74 -14.28
C VAL A 60 3.92 -15.48 -14.19
N ALA A 61 2.84 -14.72 -14.40
CA ALA A 61 1.49 -15.18 -14.30
C ALA A 61 1.21 -16.45 -15.11
N SER A 62 0.86 -17.51 -14.42
CA SER A 62 0.06 -18.57 -15.00
C SER A 62 -1.38 -18.25 -14.66
N PRO A 63 -2.27 -18.05 -15.64
CA PRO A 63 -3.67 -17.79 -15.34
C PRO A 63 -4.23 -18.87 -14.40
N ALA A 64 -4.81 -18.45 -13.28
CA ALA A 64 -5.47 -19.38 -12.38
C ALA A 64 -6.66 -20.04 -13.09
N PRO A 65 -6.96 -21.33 -12.84
CA PRO A 65 -8.18 -21.97 -13.31
C PRO A 65 -9.42 -21.16 -12.90
N ALA A 66 -10.42 -21.14 -13.78
CA ALA A 66 -11.68 -20.47 -13.47
C ALA A 66 -12.43 -21.23 -12.37
N GLY A 67 -12.87 -20.51 -11.36
CA GLY A 67 -13.76 -20.97 -10.31
C GLY A 67 -15.18 -20.44 -10.48
N PRO A 68 -16.01 -20.53 -9.44
CA PRO A 68 -17.32 -19.88 -9.42
C PRO A 68 -17.14 -18.39 -9.72
N PRO A 69 -17.83 -17.85 -10.75
CA PRO A 69 -17.57 -16.46 -11.15
C PRO A 69 -17.90 -15.46 -10.05
N GLY A 70 -18.94 -15.72 -9.25
CA GLY A 70 -19.48 -14.73 -8.34
C GLY A 70 -20.13 -13.56 -9.06
N ARG A 71 -20.52 -12.53 -8.33
CA ARG A 71 -21.10 -11.32 -8.90
C ARG A 71 -20.69 -10.07 -8.15
N TRP A 72 -20.59 -8.97 -8.86
CA TRP A 72 -20.36 -7.63 -8.31
C TRP A 72 -21.66 -6.84 -8.24
N ALA A 73 -21.78 -5.98 -7.26
CA ALA A 73 -22.87 -5.02 -7.13
C ALA A 73 -22.32 -3.65 -6.70
N PRO A 74 -22.85 -2.55 -7.26
CA PRO A 74 -22.49 -1.22 -6.79
C PRO A 74 -22.98 -0.98 -5.37
N ARG A 75 -22.29 -0.11 -4.64
CA ARG A 75 -22.65 0.36 -3.31
C ARG A 75 -22.57 1.89 -3.25
N ALA A 76 -23.12 2.48 -2.17
CA ALA A 76 -23.02 3.91 -1.94
C ALA A 76 -21.57 4.37 -2.08
N ALA A 77 -21.32 5.32 -2.95
CA ALA A 77 -19.99 5.84 -3.25
C ALA A 77 -19.30 6.40 -2.00
N LEU A 78 -17.97 6.25 -1.93
CA LEU A 78 -17.17 6.88 -0.88
C LEU A 78 -17.42 8.39 -0.91
N PRO A 79 -17.72 9.04 0.24
CA PRO A 79 -18.13 10.44 0.26
C PRO A 79 -17.15 11.42 -0.38
N ILE A 80 -15.86 11.10 -0.33
CA ILE A 80 -14.79 11.88 -0.93
C ILE A 80 -13.88 10.93 -1.70
N PRO A 81 -13.65 11.17 -3.01
CA PRO A 81 -12.72 10.38 -3.80
C PRO A 81 -11.34 10.34 -3.15
N ARG A 82 -10.78 9.14 -3.00
CA ARG A 82 -9.43 8.94 -2.43
C ARG A 82 -8.70 7.79 -3.11
N SER A 83 -7.38 7.89 -3.11
CA SER A 83 -6.46 6.81 -3.45
C SER A 83 -5.42 6.65 -2.34
N GLU A 84 -4.61 5.63 -2.41
CA GLU A 84 -3.51 5.35 -1.49
C GLU A 84 -3.95 5.34 0.00
N MET A 85 -5.20 4.89 0.25
CA MET A 85 -5.65 4.60 1.61
C MET A 85 -4.93 3.37 2.15
N ALA A 86 -4.38 2.60 1.23
CA ALA A 86 -3.62 1.39 1.36
C ALA A 86 -4.45 0.18 1.81
N TRP A 87 -5.22 0.28 2.88
CA TRP A 87 -6.04 -0.83 3.38
C TRP A 87 -7.30 -0.29 4.04
N ALA A 88 -8.27 -1.18 4.19
CA ALA A 88 -9.42 -0.99 5.05
C ALA A 88 -9.46 -2.09 6.10
N THR A 89 -10.20 -1.88 7.16
CA THR A 89 -10.44 -2.91 8.17
C THR A 89 -11.91 -2.99 8.52
N ALA A 90 -12.36 -4.19 8.91
CA ALA A 90 -13.71 -4.38 9.42
C ALA A 90 -13.69 -4.40 10.95
N HIS A 91 -14.65 -3.71 11.55
CA HIS A 91 -14.93 -3.79 12.98
C HIS A 91 -16.44 -3.74 13.23
N ALA A 92 -16.95 -4.65 14.04
CA ALA A 92 -18.37 -4.72 14.41
C ALA A 92 -19.32 -4.63 13.19
N GLY A 93 -19.01 -5.35 12.10
CA GLY A 93 -19.81 -5.35 10.87
C GLY A 93 -19.75 -4.08 10.04
N ARG A 94 -18.82 -3.18 10.30
CA ARG A 94 -18.60 -1.93 9.55
C ARG A 94 -17.19 -1.87 8.97
N MET A 95 -17.06 -1.20 7.81
CA MET A 95 -15.79 -0.99 7.14
C MET A 95 -15.22 0.39 7.49
N HIS A 96 -13.98 0.44 7.95
CA HIS A 96 -13.25 1.67 8.25
C HIS A 96 -12.24 1.97 7.15
N ILE A 97 -12.27 3.18 6.58
CA ILE A 97 -11.31 3.71 5.61
C ILE A 97 -10.69 4.99 6.14
N ILE A 98 -9.37 5.02 6.23
CA ILE A 98 -8.62 6.04 6.96
C ILE A 98 -7.51 6.62 6.08
N GLY A 99 -7.34 7.95 6.09
CA GLY A 99 -6.26 8.64 5.39
C GLY A 99 -6.35 8.56 3.86
N GLY A 100 -5.21 8.48 3.22
CA GLY A 100 -5.05 8.43 1.76
C GLY A 100 -4.91 9.81 1.13
N TYR A 101 -4.75 9.83 -0.20
CA TYR A 101 -4.75 11.06 -0.99
C TYR A 101 -6.16 11.49 -1.34
N GLY A 102 -6.46 12.78 -1.12
CA GLY A 102 -7.54 13.46 -1.79
C GLY A 102 -7.06 14.17 -3.04
N GLU A 103 -7.90 15.05 -3.59
CA GLU A 103 -7.57 15.89 -4.75
C GLU A 103 -6.21 16.57 -4.59
N GLY A 104 -5.44 16.59 -5.68
CA GLY A 104 -4.11 17.18 -5.71
C GLY A 104 -3.04 16.38 -4.96
N ARG A 105 -3.27 15.11 -4.66
CA ARG A 105 -2.40 14.25 -3.85
C ARG A 105 -2.13 14.81 -2.45
N VAL A 106 -3.10 15.48 -1.87
CA VAL A 106 -2.98 16.00 -0.52
C VAL A 106 -3.30 14.89 0.48
N ASP A 107 -2.40 14.68 1.44
CA ASP A 107 -2.62 13.75 2.57
C ASP A 107 -3.85 14.15 3.35
N ARG A 108 -4.72 13.18 3.62
CA ARG A 108 -6.00 13.44 4.28
C ARG A 108 -6.08 12.77 5.64
N THR A 109 -6.85 13.40 6.51
CA THR A 109 -7.17 12.90 7.86
C THR A 109 -8.50 12.14 7.88
N TYR A 110 -9.21 12.04 6.77
CA TYR A 110 -10.56 11.48 6.74
C TYR A 110 -10.62 10.06 7.29
N HIS A 111 -11.59 9.84 8.15
CA HIS A 111 -11.98 8.53 8.62
C HIS A 111 -13.47 8.34 8.29
N HIS A 112 -13.74 7.54 7.28
CA HIS A 112 -15.10 7.19 6.89
C HIS A 112 -15.41 5.76 7.30
N VAL A 113 -16.63 5.55 7.79
CA VAL A 113 -17.14 4.25 8.23
C VAL A 113 -18.36 3.89 7.38
N TYR A 114 -18.31 2.76 6.72
CA TYR A 114 -19.41 2.23 5.92
C TYR A 114 -20.23 1.23 6.70
N GLU A 115 -21.55 1.38 6.67
CA GLU A 115 -22.53 0.46 7.25
C GLU A 115 -23.25 -0.29 6.12
N PRO A 116 -23.04 -1.60 5.99
CA PRO A 116 -23.63 -2.38 4.90
C PRO A 116 -25.15 -2.42 4.89
N ASP A 117 -25.78 -2.57 6.06
CA ASP A 117 -27.24 -2.74 6.19
C ASP A 117 -28.02 -1.54 5.64
N GLY A 118 -27.48 -0.34 5.82
CA GLY A 118 -28.09 0.89 5.32
C GLY A 118 -27.48 1.39 4.01
N ASP A 119 -26.47 0.70 3.45
CA ASP A 119 -25.68 1.15 2.31
C ASP A 119 -25.27 2.63 2.42
N ARG A 120 -24.65 3.00 3.52
CA ARG A 120 -24.36 4.40 3.84
C ARG A 120 -23.02 4.59 4.55
N TRP A 121 -22.48 5.80 4.41
CA TRP A 121 -21.22 6.23 5.02
C TRP A 121 -21.46 7.21 6.17
N PHE A 122 -20.59 7.14 7.17
CA PHE A 122 -20.52 8.06 8.29
C PHE A 122 -19.12 8.65 8.40
N ASN A 123 -19.02 9.85 8.95
CA ASN A 123 -17.75 10.41 9.40
C ASN A 123 -17.49 9.93 10.82
N ALA A 124 -16.28 9.48 11.08
CA ALA A 124 -15.75 9.26 12.41
C ALA A 124 -14.66 10.31 12.71
N ALA A 125 -14.18 10.35 13.96
CA ALA A 125 -13.12 11.28 14.35
C ALA A 125 -11.93 11.16 13.39
N PRO A 126 -11.46 12.28 12.82
CA PRO A 126 -10.39 12.25 11.83
C PRO A 126 -9.07 11.79 12.44
N LEU A 127 -8.24 11.15 11.63
CA LEU A 127 -6.86 10.82 12.00
C LEU A 127 -6.13 12.08 12.48
N PRO A 128 -5.37 12.04 13.59
CA PRO A 128 -4.71 13.22 14.15
C PRO A 128 -3.74 13.92 13.19
N ARG A 129 -3.18 13.19 12.24
CA ARG A 129 -2.31 13.71 11.19
C ARG A 129 -2.69 13.12 9.84
N GLY A 130 -2.78 13.96 8.80
CA GLY A 130 -2.99 13.50 7.42
C GLY A 130 -1.81 12.64 6.97
N ALA A 131 -2.12 11.46 6.42
CA ALA A 131 -1.14 10.53 5.89
C ALA A 131 -1.77 9.67 4.78
N ASN A 132 -0.92 9.13 3.93
CA ASN A 132 -1.26 8.16 2.89
C ASN A 132 -0.52 6.84 3.15
N HIS A 133 -0.93 5.74 2.51
CA HIS A 133 -0.34 4.41 2.69
C HIS A 133 -0.23 3.97 4.16
N VAL A 134 -1.20 4.36 4.97
CA VAL A 134 -1.26 4.02 6.40
C VAL A 134 -1.71 2.57 6.54
N ALA A 135 -0.95 1.75 7.27
CA ALA A 135 -1.38 0.40 7.60
C ALA A 135 -2.51 0.45 8.64
N VAL A 136 -3.62 -0.24 8.35
CA VAL A 136 -4.83 -0.19 9.19
C VAL A 136 -5.28 -1.60 9.55
N VAL A 137 -5.60 -1.83 10.83
CA VAL A 137 -6.14 -3.11 11.31
C VAL A 137 -7.01 -2.88 12.54
N ALA A 138 -8.00 -3.73 12.77
CA ALA A 138 -8.87 -3.66 13.93
C ALA A 138 -8.70 -4.87 14.86
N ASP A 139 -8.76 -4.62 16.16
CA ASP A 139 -8.80 -5.64 17.21
C ASP A 139 -9.44 -5.10 18.48
N ALA A 140 -10.20 -5.94 19.18
CA ALA A 140 -10.72 -5.71 20.54
C ALA A 140 -11.34 -4.31 20.77
N GLY A 141 -12.18 -3.84 19.85
CA GLY A 141 -12.87 -2.54 19.96
C GLY A 141 -12.04 -1.34 19.52
N ARG A 142 -10.85 -1.57 18.98
CA ARG A 142 -9.94 -0.53 18.49
C ARG A 142 -9.61 -0.71 17.02
N VAL A 143 -9.34 0.41 16.34
CA VAL A 143 -8.73 0.44 15.02
C VAL A 143 -7.36 1.09 15.14
N TYR A 144 -6.34 0.41 14.66
CA TYR A 144 -4.95 0.90 14.67
C TYR A 144 -4.62 1.50 13.30
N ALA A 145 -3.96 2.67 13.32
CA ALA A 145 -3.41 3.35 12.16
C ALA A 145 -1.91 3.52 12.37
N LEU A 146 -1.10 2.90 11.53
CA LEU A 146 0.33 2.69 11.78
C LEU A 146 1.17 3.24 10.62
N GLY A 147 2.05 4.19 10.92
CA GLY A 147 2.96 4.77 9.95
C GLY A 147 2.26 5.44 8.77
N GLY A 148 2.70 5.12 7.57
CA GLY A 148 2.29 5.74 6.33
C GLY A 148 3.34 6.72 5.81
N PHE A 149 2.97 7.49 4.77
CA PHE A 149 3.76 8.60 4.28
C PHE A 149 3.03 9.90 4.52
N ILE A 150 3.81 10.95 4.74
CA ILE A 150 3.37 12.30 5.03
C ILE A 150 4.03 13.29 4.06
N GLU A 151 3.54 14.54 4.05
CA GLU A 151 4.07 15.60 3.20
C GLU A 151 4.05 15.21 1.72
N GLN A 152 2.89 14.68 1.28
CA GLN A 152 2.69 14.21 -0.09
C GLN A 152 3.70 13.12 -0.50
N ASN A 153 3.88 12.13 0.38
CA ASN A 153 4.74 10.98 0.13
C ASN A 153 6.26 11.29 0.19
N ARG A 154 6.66 12.40 0.81
CA ARG A 154 8.08 12.77 0.93
C ARG A 154 8.79 12.04 2.06
N ASN A 155 8.10 11.83 3.17
CA ASN A 155 8.68 11.24 4.38
C ASN A 155 7.87 10.04 4.84
N ALA A 156 8.54 9.00 5.30
CA ALA A 156 7.91 7.91 6.03
C ALA A 156 7.61 8.36 7.47
N ASP A 157 6.42 8.00 7.97
CA ASP A 157 5.98 8.36 9.32
C ASP A 157 6.22 7.20 10.30
N HIS A 158 6.54 7.57 11.55
CA HIS A 158 6.63 6.62 12.66
C HIS A 158 5.44 6.71 13.62
N ASN A 159 4.52 7.66 13.41
CA ASN A 159 3.36 7.81 14.28
C ASN A 159 2.46 6.57 14.21
N ALA A 160 1.95 6.20 15.36
CA ALA A 160 1.00 5.13 15.53
C ALA A 160 -0.14 5.59 16.43
N TYR A 161 -1.37 5.25 16.05
CA TYR A 161 -2.57 5.67 16.75
C TYR A 161 -3.51 4.49 16.93
N ALA A 162 -4.23 4.50 18.06
CA ALA A 162 -5.36 3.63 18.32
C ALA A 162 -6.65 4.48 18.37
N TYR A 163 -7.64 4.10 17.58
CA TYR A 163 -8.98 4.66 17.60
C TYR A 163 -9.89 3.77 18.44
N ASP A 164 -10.47 4.34 19.47
CA ASP A 164 -11.49 3.68 20.28
C ASP A 164 -12.87 3.92 19.64
N VAL A 165 -13.49 2.84 19.18
CA VAL A 165 -14.75 2.90 18.42
C VAL A 165 -15.91 3.37 19.29
N ALA A 166 -15.91 3.06 20.58
CA ALA A 166 -17.01 3.40 21.48
C ALA A 166 -17.03 4.90 21.85
N SER A 167 -15.86 5.51 21.99
CA SER A 167 -15.72 6.91 22.36
C SER A 167 -15.48 7.85 21.18
N ASP A 168 -15.34 7.32 19.95
CA ASP A 168 -15.00 8.07 18.73
C ASP A 168 -13.73 8.93 18.90
N ARG A 169 -12.65 8.35 19.42
CA ARG A 169 -11.42 9.09 19.74
C ARG A 169 -10.16 8.37 19.33
N TRP A 170 -9.21 9.12 18.79
CA TRP A 170 -7.84 8.68 18.55
C TRP A 170 -6.94 8.98 19.73
N THR A 171 -6.07 8.04 20.09
CA THR A 171 -5.00 8.23 21.06
C THR A 171 -3.67 7.78 20.44
N PRO A 172 -2.57 8.52 20.65
CA PRO A 172 -1.26 8.03 20.26
C PRO A 172 -0.88 6.80 21.09
N ILE A 173 -0.18 5.87 20.46
CA ILE A 173 0.44 4.70 21.08
C ILE A 173 1.94 4.73 20.81
N ALA A 174 2.70 3.77 21.36
CA ALA A 174 4.13 3.69 21.13
C ALA A 174 4.45 3.79 19.62
N PRO A 175 5.30 4.75 19.21
CA PRO A 175 5.61 4.97 17.81
C PRO A 175 6.33 3.76 17.20
N LEU A 176 6.26 3.63 15.88
CA LEU A 176 6.99 2.60 15.14
C LEU A 176 8.49 2.71 15.44
N PRO A 177 9.18 1.60 15.69
CA PRO A 177 10.64 1.61 15.86
C PRO A 177 11.37 2.16 14.63
N ARG A 178 10.80 1.92 13.45
CA ARG A 178 11.34 2.34 12.15
C ARG A 178 10.21 2.91 11.28
N PRO A 179 10.33 4.17 10.81
CA PRO A 179 9.30 4.82 10.03
C PRO A 179 9.13 4.14 8.67
N ARG A 180 7.90 3.91 8.22
CA ARG A 180 7.57 3.38 6.91
C ARG A 180 6.11 3.54 6.53
N GLY A 181 5.86 3.58 5.24
CA GLY A 181 4.52 3.49 4.66
C GLY A 181 4.35 2.26 3.77
N ALA A 182 3.18 2.04 3.23
CA ALA A 182 2.84 0.93 2.36
C ALA A 182 3.19 -0.47 2.93
N ALA A 183 3.30 -0.56 4.26
CA ALA A 183 3.37 -1.80 5.01
C ALA A 183 1.97 -2.39 5.18
N ALA A 184 1.85 -3.69 5.42
CA ALA A 184 0.58 -4.30 5.79
C ALA A 184 0.53 -4.59 7.29
N ALA A 185 -0.67 -4.43 7.88
CA ALA A 185 -0.92 -4.77 9.27
C ALA A 185 -1.95 -5.89 9.39
N VAL A 186 -1.74 -6.77 10.37
CA VAL A 186 -2.65 -7.86 10.68
C VAL A 186 -2.61 -8.19 12.18
N VAL A 187 -3.72 -8.65 12.73
CA VAL A 187 -3.76 -9.12 14.11
C VAL A 187 -3.59 -10.64 14.15
N LEU A 188 -2.67 -11.10 14.98
CA LEU A 188 -2.49 -12.50 15.30
C LEU A 188 -2.28 -12.67 16.80
N ASN A 189 -3.06 -13.51 17.45
CA ASN A 189 -3.00 -13.79 18.88
C ASN A 189 -3.05 -12.53 19.78
N GLY A 190 -3.94 -11.55 19.42
CA GLY A 190 -4.13 -10.31 20.16
C GLY A 190 -2.94 -9.32 20.05
N ARG A 191 -2.04 -9.53 19.11
CA ARG A 191 -0.92 -8.63 18.79
C ARG A 191 -1.03 -8.11 17.37
N VAL A 192 -0.59 -6.86 17.17
CA VAL A 192 -0.62 -6.22 15.85
C VAL A 192 0.74 -6.40 15.18
N HIS A 193 0.77 -7.15 14.10
CA HIS A 193 1.95 -7.35 13.26
C HIS A 193 1.96 -6.31 12.15
N LEU A 194 3.11 -5.66 11.93
CA LEU A 194 3.36 -4.70 10.87
C LEU A 194 4.52 -5.24 10.02
N ILE A 195 4.27 -5.50 8.74
CA ILE A 195 5.16 -6.29 7.88
C ILE A 195 5.46 -5.53 6.59
N GLY A 196 6.73 -5.58 6.16
CA GLY A 196 7.18 -4.99 4.91
C GLY A 196 7.04 -3.47 4.89
N GLY A 197 6.73 -2.93 3.71
CA GLY A 197 6.58 -1.51 3.47
C GLY A 197 7.80 -0.88 2.82
N ALA A 198 7.80 0.44 2.72
CA ALA A 198 8.93 1.21 2.22
C ALA A 198 9.31 2.31 3.21
N SER A 199 10.62 2.43 3.44
CA SER A 199 11.23 3.44 4.30
C SER A 199 11.78 4.60 3.48
N GLU A 200 12.23 5.64 4.17
CA GLU A 200 12.98 6.78 3.64
C GLU A 200 12.20 7.73 2.72
N PRO A 201 12.71 8.95 2.51
CA PRO A 201 12.08 9.91 1.63
C PRO A 201 12.01 9.41 0.19
N ALA A 202 11.15 10.00 -0.61
CA ALA A 202 10.80 9.53 -1.96
C ALA A 202 12.00 9.31 -2.90
N GLN A 203 13.09 10.04 -2.71
CA GLN A 203 14.30 9.94 -3.52
C GLN A 203 15.18 8.73 -3.16
N GLU A 204 15.05 8.23 -1.94
CA GLU A 204 15.84 7.13 -1.39
C GLU A 204 14.96 5.97 -0.91
N ARG A 205 13.72 5.93 -1.42
CA ARG A 205 12.74 4.94 -0.99
C ARG A 205 13.23 3.52 -1.28
N ALA A 206 13.24 2.72 -0.23
CA ALA A 206 13.58 1.32 -0.30
C ALA A 206 12.46 0.47 0.31
N SER A 207 12.03 -0.57 -0.40
CA SER A 207 11.18 -1.59 0.20
C SER A 207 11.94 -2.31 1.31
N VAL A 208 11.27 -2.61 2.42
CA VAL A 208 11.87 -3.25 3.58
C VAL A 208 11.17 -4.57 3.91
N GLY A 209 11.92 -5.50 4.48
CA GLY A 209 11.37 -6.77 4.97
C GLY A 209 11.05 -6.73 6.48
N TRP A 210 11.02 -5.57 7.10
CA TRP A 210 10.84 -5.48 8.54
C TRP A 210 9.54 -6.11 8.98
N HIS A 211 9.62 -6.92 10.03
CA HIS A 211 8.48 -7.51 10.71
C HIS A 211 8.55 -7.12 12.18
N GLU A 212 7.65 -6.28 12.59
CA GLU A 212 7.53 -5.79 13.95
C GLU A 212 6.15 -6.12 14.50
N VAL A 213 6.09 -6.42 15.79
CA VAL A 213 4.86 -6.77 16.48
C VAL A 213 4.64 -5.85 17.66
N TYR A 214 3.46 -5.26 17.73
CA TYR A 214 3.00 -4.40 18.82
C TYR A 214 2.15 -5.20 19.80
N ASP A 215 2.47 -5.08 21.08
CA ASP A 215 1.70 -5.59 22.20
C ASP A 215 0.82 -4.46 22.78
N PRO A 216 -0.52 -4.50 22.57
CA PRO A 216 -1.40 -3.45 23.04
C PRO A 216 -1.51 -3.33 24.56
N GLN A 217 -1.18 -4.39 25.29
CA GLN A 217 -1.23 -4.39 26.76
C GLN A 217 0.02 -3.73 27.37
N ALA A 218 1.16 -3.94 26.74
CA ALA A 218 2.43 -3.39 27.19
C ALA A 218 2.76 -2.02 26.56
N ASP A 219 2.03 -1.61 25.52
CA ASP A 219 2.33 -0.45 24.66
C ASP A 219 3.78 -0.50 24.15
N LYS A 220 4.18 -1.64 23.57
CA LYS A 220 5.57 -1.87 23.15
C LYS A 220 5.65 -2.64 21.83
N TRP A 221 6.69 -2.33 21.06
CA TRP A 221 7.08 -3.04 19.85
C TRP A 221 8.21 -4.04 20.11
N SER A 222 8.19 -5.13 19.39
CA SER A 222 9.27 -6.12 19.31
C SER A 222 9.53 -6.47 17.83
N THR A 223 10.76 -6.90 17.53
CA THR A 223 11.16 -7.31 16.18
C THR A 223 11.09 -8.82 16.05
N LEU A 224 10.57 -9.29 14.94
CA LEU A 224 10.48 -10.70 14.53
C LEU A 224 11.28 -10.94 13.27
N LYS A 225 11.33 -12.21 12.81
CA LYS A 225 12.01 -12.60 11.57
C LYS A 225 11.50 -11.79 10.39
N ALA A 226 12.40 -11.11 9.70
CA ALA A 226 12.09 -10.30 8.54
C ALA A 226 11.44 -11.11 7.41
N LEU A 227 10.51 -10.48 6.69
CA LEU A 227 9.90 -11.03 5.48
C LEU A 227 10.97 -11.28 4.41
N PRO A 228 11.10 -12.50 3.88
CA PRO A 228 11.97 -12.78 2.75
C PRO A 228 11.52 -12.00 1.50
N GLY A 229 12.47 -11.44 0.75
CA GLY A 229 12.12 -10.58 -0.38
C GLY A 229 11.40 -9.30 0.10
N ALA A 230 12.19 -8.35 0.60
CA ALA A 230 11.73 -7.06 1.09
C ALA A 230 10.86 -6.35 0.05
N ARG A 231 9.60 -6.03 0.38
CA ARG A 231 8.64 -5.48 -0.55
C ARG A 231 7.57 -4.64 0.12
N ASP A 232 6.98 -3.77 -0.65
CA ASP A 232 5.91 -2.85 -0.26
C ASP A 232 4.63 -3.07 -1.07
N HIS A 233 3.53 -2.39 -0.70
CA HIS A 233 2.22 -2.50 -1.34
C HIS A 233 1.71 -3.95 -1.39
N ILE A 234 1.97 -4.69 -0.33
CA ILE A 234 1.65 -6.10 -0.14
C ILE A 234 0.24 -6.30 0.40
N GLY A 235 -0.39 -7.43 0.08
CA GLY A 235 -1.56 -7.93 0.81
C GLY A 235 -1.15 -8.78 2.01
N CYS A 236 -1.91 -8.70 3.12
CA CYS A 236 -1.64 -9.49 4.33
C CYS A 236 -2.94 -9.92 5.01
N VAL A 237 -3.00 -11.20 5.40
CA VAL A 237 -4.11 -11.76 6.21
C VAL A 237 -3.57 -12.75 7.24
N ALA A 238 -4.28 -12.88 8.37
CA ALA A 238 -4.01 -13.92 9.37
C ALA A 238 -5.05 -15.03 9.25
N ASP A 239 -4.61 -16.25 9.05
CA ASP A 239 -5.45 -17.42 8.90
C ASP A 239 -4.80 -18.67 9.52
N GLY A 240 -5.58 -19.50 10.18
CA GLY A 240 -5.10 -20.76 10.78
C GLY A 240 -3.91 -20.57 11.74
N GLY A 241 -3.83 -19.45 12.47
CA GLY A 241 -2.71 -19.14 13.38
C GLY A 241 -1.43 -18.72 12.66
N ARG A 242 -1.49 -18.37 11.40
CA ARG A 242 -0.36 -17.98 10.53
C ARG A 242 -0.64 -16.63 9.85
N ILE A 243 0.41 -16.00 9.31
CA ILE A 243 0.26 -14.76 8.55
C ILE A 243 0.68 -15.02 7.10
N HIS A 244 -0.22 -14.75 6.18
CA HIS A 244 0.02 -14.82 4.74
C HIS A 244 0.33 -13.43 4.19
N VAL A 245 1.44 -13.30 3.47
CA VAL A 245 1.88 -12.08 2.79
C VAL A 245 1.99 -12.35 1.30
N VAL A 246 1.20 -11.65 0.50
CA VAL A 246 1.00 -11.96 -0.93
C VAL A 246 1.34 -10.76 -1.79
N GLY A 247 2.00 -10.98 -2.91
CA GLY A 247 2.26 -9.98 -3.94
C GLY A 247 3.13 -8.82 -3.45
N GLY A 248 2.90 -7.65 -4.01
CA GLY A 248 3.69 -6.45 -3.74
C GLY A 248 4.72 -6.14 -4.82
N ARG A 249 5.63 -5.24 -4.51
CA ARG A 249 6.69 -4.83 -5.43
C ARG A 249 8.00 -4.58 -4.71
N PHE A 250 9.09 -4.60 -5.46
CA PHE A 250 10.44 -4.22 -5.03
C PHE A 250 10.74 -2.80 -5.49
N ASN A 251 10.68 -1.82 -4.61
CA ASN A 251 10.98 -0.40 -4.83
C ASN A 251 10.11 0.33 -5.87
N THR A 252 9.84 -0.26 -7.02
CA THR A 252 9.19 0.42 -8.14
C THR A 252 8.04 -0.38 -8.75
N PHE A 253 7.20 0.30 -9.52
CA PHE A 253 6.07 -0.31 -10.26
C PHE A 253 6.48 -1.39 -11.26
N GLU A 254 7.75 -1.42 -11.67
CA GLU A 254 8.30 -2.33 -12.65
C GLU A 254 8.50 -3.74 -12.08
N TYR A 255 8.83 -3.82 -10.80
CA TYR A 255 9.23 -5.08 -10.16
C TYR A 255 8.12 -5.66 -9.28
N ASN A 256 6.93 -5.80 -9.85
CA ASN A 256 5.83 -6.46 -9.17
C ASN A 256 6.09 -7.97 -9.07
N THR A 257 5.68 -8.55 -7.96
CA THR A 257 5.87 -9.97 -7.70
C THR A 257 4.55 -10.65 -7.28
N GLY A 258 4.48 -11.96 -7.52
CA GLY A 258 3.44 -12.82 -6.99
C GLY A 258 3.87 -13.59 -5.74
N LEU A 259 5.05 -13.33 -5.19
CA LEU A 259 5.55 -14.06 -4.02
C LEU A 259 4.49 -14.17 -2.92
N HIS A 260 4.34 -15.37 -2.39
CA HIS A 260 3.44 -15.69 -1.31
C HIS A 260 4.26 -16.34 -0.19
N HIS A 261 4.45 -15.62 0.90
CA HIS A 261 5.14 -16.11 2.09
C HIS A 261 4.17 -16.27 3.25
N VAL A 262 4.39 -17.31 4.05
CA VAL A 262 3.60 -17.61 5.25
C VAL A 262 4.51 -17.60 6.46
N TYR A 263 4.18 -16.75 7.43
CA TYR A 263 4.87 -16.67 8.71
C TYR A 263 4.35 -17.71 9.68
N LEU A 264 5.26 -18.44 10.30
CA LEU A 264 5.01 -19.45 11.33
C LEU A 264 5.44 -18.89 12.69
N PRO A 265 4.52 -18.40 13.53
CA PRO A 265 4.87 -17.70 14.77
C PRO A 265 5.60 -18.60 15.78
N ASP A 266 5.28 -19.88 15.86
CA ASP A 266 5.90 -20.82 16.79
C ASP A 266 7.38 -21.05 16.55
N ARG A 267 7.86 -20.77 15.33
CA ARG A 267 9.24 -20.98 14.90
C ARG A 267 9.96 -19.68 14.55
N ASP A 268 9.23 -18.56 14.49
CA ASP A 268 9.72 -17.28 13.95
C ASP A 268 10.39 -17.47 12.58
N THR A 269 9.69 -18.16 11.65
CA THR A 269 10.20 -18.47 10.31
C THR A 269 9.15 -18.22 9.23
N TRP A 270 9.60 -18.14 7.98
CA TRP A 270 8.78 -17.99 6.79
C TRP A 270 8.87 -19.21 5.88
N GLU A 271 7.77 -19.57 5.25
CA GLU A 271 7.68 -20.58 4.19
C GLU A 271 7.07 -19.97 2.92
N GLU A 272 7.42 -20.50 1.75
CA GLU A 272 6.79 -20.14 0.49
C GLU A 272 5.53 -20.98 0.23
N ARG A 273 4.58 -20.40 -0.48
CA ARG A 273 3.35 -21.03 -0.98
C ARG A 273 3.16 -20.69 -2.46
N ALA A 274 2.16 -21.33 -3.09
CA ALA A 274 1.79 -21.05 -4.47
C ALA A 274 1.63 -19.54 -4.70
N PRO A 275 2.38 -18.95 -5.65
CA PRO A 275 2.43 -17.52 -5.86
C PRO A 275 1.11 -16.99 -6.45
N LEU A 276 0.81 -15.71 -6.22
CA LEU A 276 -0.29 -15.00 -6.83
C LEU A 276 -0.16 -15.07 -8.37
N PRO A 277 -1.16 -15.61 -9.08
CA PRO A 277 -1.05 -15.87 -10.53
C PRO A 277 -0.84 -14.62 -11.37
N THR A 278 -1.42 -13.49 -10.97
CA THR A 278 -1.18 -12.19 -11.60
C THR A 278 -0.33 -11.33 -10.66
N PRO A 279 1.00 -11.26 -10.86
CA PRO A 279 1.89 -10.45 -10.04
C PRO A 279 1.49 -8.97 -10.05
N ARG A 280 1.26 -8.38 -8.88
CA ARG A 280 0.82 -6.99 -8.73
C ARG A 280 1.02 -6.44 -7.34
N SER A 281 1.01 -5.13 -7.22
CA SER A 281 1.10 -4.39 -5.96
C SER A 281 -0.14 -3.53 -5.74
N GLY A 282 -0.35 -3.06 -4.51
CA GLY A 282 -1.48 -2.20 -4.19
C GLY A 282 -2.85 -2.87 -4.40
N HIS A 283 -2.91 -4.20 -4.32
CA HIS A 283 -4.14 -4.98 -4.39
C HIS A 283 -4.75 -5.11 -3.00
N GLY A 284 -6.07 -5.30 -2.93
CA GLY A 284 -6.74 -5.73 -1.70
C GLY A 284 -6.51 -7.22 -1.46
N LEU A 285 -6.40 -7.64 -0.18
CA LEU A 285 -6.37 -9.04 0.23
C LEU A 285 -7.27 -9.23 1.45
N VAL A 286 -8.23 -10.14 1.35
CA VAL A 286 -9.19 -10.41 2.43
C VAL A 286 -9.47 -11.91 2.55
N ILE A 287 -9.90 -12.35 3.74
CA ILE A 287 -10.44 -13.71 3.93
C ILE A 287 -11.95 -13.67 3.71
N TYR A 288 -12.45 -14.55 2.83
CA TYR A 288 -13.86 -14.72 2.59
C TYR A 288 -14.17 -16.19 2.34
N ARG A 289 -15.12 -16.73 3.10
CA ARG A 289 -15.53 -18.15 3.05
C ARG A 289 -14.34 -19.13 3.07
N GLY A 290 -13.36 -18.88 3.95
CA GLY A 290 -12.20 -19.75 4.16
C GLY A 290 -11.13 -19.69 3.06
N ARG A 291 -11.18 -18.73 2.14
CA ARG A 291 -10.18 -18.49 1.09
C ARG A 291 -9.67 -17.07 1.16
N HIS A 292 -8.45 -16.84 0.66
CA HIS A 292 -7.84 -15.50 0.61
C HIS A 292 -8.04 -14.89 -0.78
N TYR A 293 -8.83 -13.82 -0.87
CA TYR A 293 -9.17 -13.15 -2.12
C TYR A 293 -8.28 -11.95 -2.35
N ALA A 294 -7.56 -11.96 -3.48
CA ALA A 294 -6.75 -10.86 -3.96
C ALA A 294 -7.47 -10.15 -5.12
N MET A 295 -7.64 -8.82 -5.03
CA MET A 295 -8.40 -8.06 -6.01
C MET A 295 -7.76 -6.71 -6.35
N GLY A 296 -7.91 -6.28 -7.60
CA GLY A 296 -7.34 -5.01 -8.07
C GLY A 296 -5.82 -5.00 -8.08
N GLY A 297 -5.24 -3.84 -7.94
CA GLY A 297 -3.79 -3.62 -7.93
C GLY A 297 -3.26 -2.94 -9.18
N GLU A 298 -1.96 -2.74 -9.22
CA GLU A 298 -1.27 -2.07 -10.32
C GLU A 298 0.05 -2.75 -10.68
N ALA A 299 0.50 -2.47 -11.91
CA ALA A 299 1.86 -2.69 -12.38
C ALA A 299 2.23 -1.61 -13.38
N GLY A 300 3.51 -1.37 -13.60
CA GLY A 300 3.95 -0.40 -14.57
C GLY A 300 5.20 -0.87 -15.30
N ILE A 301 5.41 -0.36 -16.51
CA ILE A 301 6.66 -0.44 -17.23
C ILE A 301 7.35 0.90 -17.07
N VAL A 302 8.55 0.85 -16.51
CA VAL A 302 9.38 2.05 -16.32
C VAL A 302 10.39 2.12 -17.43
N ASN A 303 10.47 3.25 -18.11
CA ASN A 303 11.52 3.55 -19.07
C ASN A 303 12.20 4.86 -18.69
N ARG A 304 13.51 4.83 -18.47
CA ARG A 304 14.31 5.98 -18.04
C ARG A 304 13.74 6.69 -16.80
N GLY A 305 13.28 5.91 -15.81
CA GLY A 305 12.73 6.45 -14.57
C GLY A 305 11.31 7.01 -14.66
N GLN A 306 10.65 6.88 -15.81
CA GLN A 306 9.25 7.27 -15.98
C GLN A 306 8.36 6.07 -16.30
N ILE A 307 7.17 6.03 -15.70
CA ILE A 307 6.16 5.02 -16.04
C ILE A 307 5.65 5.33 -17.44
N THR A 308 6.09 4.54 -18.42
CA THR A 308 5.68 4.70 -19.82
C THR A 308 4.41 3.92 -20.15
N GLN A 309 4.10 2.90 -19.37
CA GLN A 309 2.93 2.07 -19.53
C GLN A 309 2.47 1.58 -18.17
N GLY A 310 1.44 2.21 -17.61
CA GLY A 310 0.80 1.81 -16.37
C GLY A 310 -0.39 0.90 -16.64
N ARG A 311 -0.60 -0.09 -15.78
CA ARG A 311 -1.75 -0.97 -15.81
C ARG A 311 -2.37 -1.06 -14.42
N VAL A 312 -3.69 -0.86 -14.35
CA VAL A 312 -4.51 -1.18 -13.18
C VAL A 312 -5.28 -2.46 -13.45
N PHE A 313 -5.37 -3.30 -12.46
CA PHE A 313 -5.96 -4.62 -12.57
C PHE A 313 -7.40 -4.64 -12.05
N GLY A 314 -8.25 -5.40 -12.74
CA GLY A 314 -9.56 -5.81 -12.24
C GLY A 314 -9.56 -7.27 -11.73
N GLN A 315 -8.45 -7.98 -11.87
CA GLN A 315 -8.37 -9.41 -11.53
C GLN A 315 -8.83 -9.67 -10.08
N MET A 316 -9.63 -10.72 -9.93
CA MET A 316 -10.09 -11.29 -8.68
C MET A 316 -9.64 -12.75 -8.64
N GLU A 317 -8.75 -13.08 -7.72
CA GLU A 317 -8.18 -14.41 -7.57
C GLU A 317 -8.28 -14.83 -6.11
N SER A 318 -8.61 -16.10 -5.84
CA SER A 318 -8.67 -16.62 -4.47
C SER A 318 -7.70 -17.78 -4.27
N TYR A 319 -7.00 -17.76 -3.16
CA TYR A 319 -6.12 -18.81 -2.68
C TYR A 319 -6.85 -19.74 -1.72
N ASP A 320 -6.68 -21.03 -1.92
CA ASP A 320 -7.13 -22.08 -1.00
C ASP A 320 -5.96 -22.55 -0.13
N PRO A 321 -5.96 -22.27 1.18
CA PRO A 321 -4.86 -22.66 2.05
C PRO A 321 -4.78 -24.17 2.30
N THR A 322 -5.84 -24.92 1.98
CA THR A 322 -5.86 -26.37 2.18
C THR A 322 -5.20 -27.13 1.05
N THR A 323 -5.29 -26.60 -0.19
CA THR A 323 -4.75 -27.24 -1.40
C THR A 323 -3.55 -26.54 -1.98
N ASP A 324 -3.17 -25.36 -1.42
CA ASP A 324 -2.09 -24.51 -1.92
C ASP A 324 -2.31 -24.13 -3.40
N THR A 325 -3.54 -23.73 -3.77
CA THR A 325 -3.90 -23.42 -5.16
C THR A 325 -4.68 -22.11 -5.28
N TRP A 326 -4.58 -21.49 -6.45
CA TRP A 326 -5.33 -20.28 -6.81
C TRP A 326 -6.45 -20.59 -7.80
N THR A 327 -7.50 -19.76 -7.74
CA THR A 327 -8.69 -19.84 -8.60
C THR A 327 -9.11 -18.42 -9.01
N SER A 328 -9.48 -18.21 -10.28
CA SER A 328 -9.95 -16.92 -10.79
C SER A 328 -11.47 -16.77 -10.70
N HIS A 329 -11.94 -15.54 -10.51
CA HIS A 329 -13.35 -15.16 -10.41
C HIS A 329 -13.68 -13.99 -11.34
N ALA A 330 -14.97 -13.56 -11.38
CA ALA A 330 -15.38 -12.38 -12.11
C ALA A 330 -14.56 -11.16 -11.68
N PRO A 331 -13.88 -10.47 -12.61
CA PRO A 331 -13.05 -9.32 -12.28
C PRO A 331 -13.89 -8.15 -11.74
N MET A 332 -13.24 -7.25 -11.01
CA MET A 332 -13.83 -5.98 -10.60
C MET A 332 -14.35 -5.23 -11.84
N PRO A 333 -15.58 -4.71 -11.83
CA PRO A 333 -16.12 -3.91 -12.94
C PRO A 333 -15.29 -2.66 -13.21
N THR A 334 -14.76 -2.04 -12.17
CA THR A 334 -13.88 -0.87 -12.28
C THR A 334 -12.48 -1.22 -11.76
N PRO A 335 -11.50 -1.49 -12.66
CA PRO A 335 -10.12 -1.75 -12.25
C PRO A 335 -9.52 -0.60 -11.43
N ARG A 336 -8.91 -0.90 -10.28
CA ARG A 336 -8.32 0.09 -9.37
C ARG A 336 -7.21 -0.54 -8.54
N HIS A 337 -6.28 0.31 -8.06
CA HIS A 337 -5.24 -0.09 -7.11
C HIS A 337 -5.35 0.71 -5.82
N ALA A 338 -4.58 0.34 -4.80
CA ALA A 338 -4.56 0.96 -3.47
C ALA A 338 -5.97 1.17 -2.90
N VAL A 339 -6.77 0.12 -3.04
CA VAL A 339 -8.18 0.07 -2.64
C VAL A 339 -8.31 -0.25 -1.17
N GLY A 340 -9.32 0.31 -0.50
CA GLY A 340 -9.79 -0.22 0.76
C GLY A 340 -10.64 -1.46 0.51
N ALA A 341 -10.22 -2.62 1.01
CA ALA A 341 -10.96 -3.87 0.87
C ALA A 341 -11.19 -4.56 2.22
N THR A 342 -12.39 -5.11 2.44
CA THR A 342 -12.70 -5.92 3.62
C THR A 342 -13.87 -6.86 3.35
N ALA A 343 -13.94 -7.97 4.09
CA ALA A 343 -15.07 -8.89 4.05
C ALA A 343 -15.98 -8.65 5.26
N ILE A 344 -17.30 -8.54 5.02
CA ILE A 344 -18.33 -8.40 6.05
C ILE A 344 -19.54 -9.27 5.62
N GLY A 345 -19.90 -10.23 6.44
CA GLY A 345 -20.96 -11.19 6.10
C GLY A 345 -20.65 -11.91 4.77
N ASP A 346 -21.62 -11.95 3.89
CA ASP A 346 -21.52 -12.62 2.59
C ASP A 346 -20.97 -11.74 1.45
N TRP A 347 -20.27 -10.67 1.78
CA TRP A 347 -19.75 -9.72 0.80
C TRP A 347 -18.31 -9.31 1.07
N ILE A 348 -17.56 -9.13 -0.02
CA ILE A 348 -16.28 -8.42 -0.04
C ILE A 348 -16.54 -7.01 -0.56
N TYR A 349 -16.27 -5.99 0.24
CA TYR A 349 -16.44 -4.58 -0.09
C TYR A 349 -15.11 -3.98 -0.55
N VAL A 350 -15.14 -3.20 -1.65
CA VAL A 350 -13.96 -2.57 -2.24
C VAL A 350 -14.27 -1.12 -2.58
N ALA A 351 -13.69 -0.19 -1.84
CA ALA A 351 -13.98 1.23 -1.97
C ALA A 351 -12.75 2.08 -2.28
N GLY A 352 -12.95 3.14 -3.05
CA GLY A 352 -11.91 4.10 -3.43
C GLY A 352 -10.82 3.50 -4.29
N GLY A 353 -9.62 4.02 -4.17
CA GLY A 353 -8.43 3.60 -4.92
C GLY A 353 -8.11 4.48 -6.13
N GLY A 354 -7.00 4.17 -6.80
CA GLY A 354 -6.56 4.85 -8.01
C GLY A 354 -7.08 4.17 -9.28
N ALA A 355 -7.67 4.93 -10.20
CA ALA A 355 -8.14 4.44 -11.50
C ALA A 355 -7.02 4.36 -12.56
N VAL A 356 -5.87 4.94 -12.28
CA VAL A 356 -4.65 4.87 -13.09
C VAL A 356 -3.47 4.56 -12.18
N THR A 357 -2.37 4.07 -12.71
CA THR A 357 -1.15 3.75 -11.96
C THR A 357 -0.63 4.96 -11.21
N GLY A 358 -0.29 4.78 -9.93
CA GLY A 358 0.14 5.84 -9.00
C GLY A 358 -1.03 6.68 -8.48
N GLY A 359 -0.77 7.46 -7.44
CA GLY A 359 -1.80 8.18 -6.66
C GLY A 359 -2.36 9.47 -7.29
N ALA A 360 -2.26 9.66 -8.62
CA ALA A 360 -2.68 10.92 -9.25
C ALA A 360 -4.18 11.08 -9.41
N VAL A 361 -4.91 9.98 -9.57
CA VAL A 361 -6.35 9.97 -9.80
C VAL A 361 -7.04 9.20 -8.69
N GLN A 362 -7.93 9.89 -8.00
CA GLN A 362 -8.71 9.37 -6.89
C GLN A 362 -10.07 8.88 -7.37
N SER A 363 -10.60 7.84 -6.76
CA SER A 363 -11.92 7.28 -7.04
C SER A 363 -12.82 7.29 -5.81
N ALA A 364 -14.11 7.48 -6.04
CA ALA A 364 -15.17 7.27 -5.04
C ALA A 364 -15.92 5.95 -5.26
N VAL A 365 -15.55 5.18 -6.26
CA VAL A 365 -16.24 3.94 -6.62
C VAL A 365 -16.21 2.97 -5.44
N HIS A 366 -17.37 2.41 -5.13
CA HIS A 366 -17.55 1.39 -4.11
C HIS A 366 -18.36 0.24 -4.71
N GLU A 367 -17.77 -0.92 -4.72
CA GLU A 367 -18.34 -2.15 -5.28
C GLU A 367 -18.21 -3.28 -4.27
N ALA A 368 -19.14 -4.22 -4.30
CA ALA A 368 -19.08 -5.39 -3.45
C ALA A 368 -19.23 -6.68 -4.26
N PHE A 369 -18.45 -7.69 -3.88
CA PHE A 369 -18.43 -9.02 -4.50
C PHE A 369 -19.04 -10.07 -3.59
N THR A 370 -19.78 -11.03 -4.17
CA THR A 370 -20.25 -12.24 -3.48
C THR A 370 -20.24 -13.45 -4.41
N LEU A 371 -20.10 -14.62 -3.83
CA LEU A 371 -20.31 -15.90 -4.55
C LEU A 371 -21.78 -16.29 -4.66
N GLY A 372 -22.70 -15.60 -3.96
CA GLY A 372 -24.12 -15.94 -3.87
C GLY A 372 -24.47 -16.64 -2.59
#